data_9d313755cc1261eabc294994952a3650
#
_entry.id   9d313755cc1261eabc294994952a3650
#
_cell.length_a   1.000
_cell.length_b   1.000
_cell.length_c   1.000
_cell.angle_alpha   90.00
_cell.angle_beta   90.00
_cell.angle_gamma   90.00
#
_symmetry.space_group_name_H-M   'P 1'
#
loop_
_entity.id
_entity.type
_entity.pdbx_description
1 polymer ?
#
loop_
_entity_poly.entity_id
_entity_poly.type
_entity_poly.pdbx_seq_one_letter_code
_entity_poly.pdbx_strand_id
1 'polypeptide(L)'
;MRGICLLTLILLFVYGCDSRRVHIRQILEEFEQAQIAIPDDMTMICDGKLMPSQIKDSIASFVVYVSPEECSDCRIAHLGDYSMFFEWSNRSGSFQTLIVFSPYPEEIDSVLETIIASGFSYPVYLDTNLSFSENSIPYDILTHSFLLNKSGKPILIGDPTRNDRLLKLYESQLLN
;
A
#
# COMPACT_ATOMS: atom_id res chain seq x y z
N MET A 1 5.97 11.65 -49.45
CA MET A 1 5.41 10.54 -48.66
C MET A 1 6.19 10.22 -47.37
N ARG A 2 7.54 10.33 -47.31
CA ARG A 2 8.32 10.06 -46.09
C ARG A 2 8.07 11.04 -44.94
N GLY A 3 7.76 12.31 -45.18
CA GLY A 3 7.52 13.31 -44.14
C GLY A 3 6.15 13.14 -43.42
N ILE A 4 5.15 12.62 -44.10
CA ILE A 4 3.82 12.41 -43.52
C ILE A 4 3.81 11.25 -42.54
N CYS A 5 4.57 10.16 -42.82
CA CYS A 5 4.73 9.04 -41.90
C CYS A 5 5.45 9.43 -40.60
N LEU A 6 6.42 10.34 -40.67
CA LEU A 6 7.15 10.80 -39.48
C LEU A 6 6.26 11.67 -38.58
N LEU A 7 5.44 12.52 -39.20
CA LEU A 7 4.51 13.41 -38.47
C LEU A 7 3.40 12.62 -37.78
N THR A 8 2.86 11.58 -38.40
CA THR A 8 1.84 10.71 -37.81
C THR A 8 2.43 9.87 -36.67
N LEU A 9 3.70 9.43 -36.76
CA LEU A 9 4.37 8.70 -35.69
C LEU A 9 4.57 9.58 -34.46
N ILE A 10 4.98 10.84 -34.63
CA ILE A 10 5.17 11.80 -33.52
C ILE A 10 3.83 12.13 -32.85
N LEU A 11 2.75 12.32 -33.62
CA LEU A 11 1.41 12.54 -33.07
C LEU A 11 0.94 11.38 -32.20
N LEU A 12 1.16 10.13 -32.58
CA LEU A 12 0.78 8.96 -31.80
C LEU A 12 1.51 8.88 -30.45
N PHE A 13 2.78 9.31 -30.39
CA PHE A 13 3.53 9.35 -29.12
C PHE A 13 3.03 10.44 -28.17
N VAL A 14 2.58 11.58 -28.68
CA VAL A 14 2.06 12.69 -27.85
C VAL A 14 0.70 12.33 -27.25
N TYR A 15 -0.19 11.72 -28.04
CA TYR A 15 -1.53 11.30 -27.54
C TYR A 15 -1.45 10.15 -26.53
N GLY A 16 -0.49 9.22 -26.66
CA GLY A 16 -0.34 8.11 -25.73
C GLY A 16 0.12 8.52 -24.31
N CYS A 17 0.91 9.59 -24.20
CA CYS A 17 1.42 10.07 -22.91
C CYS A 17 0.36 10.84 -22.09
N ASP A 18 -0.58 11.50 -22.77
CA ASP A 18 -1.65 12.27 -22.11
C ASP A 18 -2.74 11.34 -21.54
N SER A 19 -3.11 10.30 -22.27
CA SER A 19 -4.17 9.37 -21.83
C SER A 19 -3.79 8.62 -20.55
N ARG A 20 -2.53 8.22 -20.38
CA ARG A 20 -2.06 7.55 -19.15
C ARG A 20 -2.11 8.47 -17.93
N ARG A 21 -1.73 9.74 -18.08
CA ARG A 21 -1.77 10.73 -16.98
C ARG A 21 -3.21 11.03 -16.55
N VAL A 22 -4.12 11.13 -17.50
CA VAL A 22 -5.56 11.34 -17.23
C VAL A 22 -6.13 10.14 -16.49
N HIS A 23 -5.81 8.93 -16.91
CA HIS A 23 -6.27 7.69 -16.27
C HIS A 23 -5.76 7.56 -14.83
N ILE A 24 -4.45 7.78 -14.58
CA ILE A 24 -3.90 7.76 -13.23
C ILE A 24 -4.56 8.82 -12.35
N ARG A 25 -4.77 10.03 -12.85
CA ARG A 25 -5.44 11.10 -12.10
C ARG A 25 -6.85 10.68 -11.70
N GLN A 26 -7.61 10.11 -12.62
CA GLN A 26 -8.96 9.63 -12.35
C GLN A 26 -8.97 8.56 -11.24
N ILE A 27 -8.08 7.56 -11.31
CA ILE A 27 -7.93 6.54 -10.27
C ILE A 27 -7.64 7.19 -8.90
N LEU A 28 -6.74 8.15 -8.85
CA LEU A 28 -6.38 8.83 -7.60
C LEU A 28 -7.57 9.65 -7.06
N GLU A 29 -8.28 10.40 -7.91
CA GLU A 29 -9.45 11.20 -7.53
C GLU A 29 -10.59 10.30 -7.01
N GLU A 30 -10.82 9.14 -7.63
CA GLU A 30 -11.80 8.15 -7.16
C GLU A 30 -11.39 7.55 -5.81
N PHE A 31 -10.11 7.17 -5.66
CA PHE A 31 -9.59 6.59 -4.42
C PHE A 31 -9.59 7.60 -3.27
N GLU A 32 -9.29 8.87 -3.51
CA GLU A 32 -9.40 9.94 -2.50
C GLU A 32 -10.82 10.14 -1.96
N GLN A 33 -11.85 9.70 -2.70
CA GLN A 33 -13.26 9.75 -2.25
C GLN A 33 -13.71 8.44 -1.59
N ALA A 34 -12.92 7.37 -1.69
CA ALA A 34 -13.24 6.09 -1.08
C ALA A 34 -13.25 6.17 0.45
N GLN A 35 -13.97 5.26 1.07
CA GLN A 35 -13.89 5.00 2.51
C GLN A 35 -13.43 3.56 2.70
N ILE A 36 -12.22 3.40 3.25
CA ILE A 36 -11.59 2.11 3.42
C ILE A 36 -11.86 1.62 4.84
N ALA A 37 -12.53 0.47 4.94
CA ALA A 37 -12.66 -0.24 6.19
C ALA A 37 -11.47 -1.20 6.35
N ILE A 38 -10.82 -1.19 7.50
CA ILE A 38 -9.74 -2.13 7.78
C ILE A 38 -10.38 -3.36 8.44
N PRO A 39 -10.26 -4.58 7.84
CA PRO A 39 -10.80 -5.79 8.45
C PRO A 39 -10.12 -6.09 9.79
N ASP A 40 -10.87 -6.56 10.76
CA ASP A 40 -10.37 -6.95 12.10
C ASP A 40 -10.06 -8.45 12.22
N ASP A 41 -10.47 -9.25 11.22
CA ASP A 41 -10.32 -10.70 11.16
C ASP A 41 -8.98 -11.18 10.59
N MET A 42 -8.05 -10.25 10.28
CA MET A 42 -6.73 -10.58 9.77
C MET A 42 -5.84 -11.23 10.84
N THR A 43 -5.01 -12.19 10.42
CA THR A 43 -3.98 -12.77 11.29
C THR A 43 -2.76 -11.86 11.36
N MET A 44 -2.27 -11.54 12.57
CA MET A 44 -1.05 -10.76 12.75
C MET A 44 0.16 -11.68 12.97
N ILE A 45 1.25 -11.39 12.25
CA ILE A 45 2.57 -12.00 12.44
C ILE A 45 3.48 -10.92 13.02
N CYS A 46 4.08 -11.17 14.19
CA CYS A 46 5.01 -10.25 14.81
C CYS A 46 6.13 -11.04 15.48
N ASP A 47 7.38 -10.67 15.20
CA ASP A 47 8.56 -11.37 15.71
C ASP A 47 8.50 -12.92 15.45
N GLY A 48 8.07 -13.29 14.25
CA GLY A 48 7.91 -14.68 13.81
C GLY A 48 6.78 -15.47 14.48
N LYS A 49 5.86 -14.81 15.22
CA LYS A 49 4.77 -15.45 15.94
C LYS A 49 3.41 -15.01 15.41
N LEU A 50 2.49 -15.95 15.32
CA LEU A 50 1.09 -15.68 15.02
C LEU A 50 0.40 -15.11 16.27
N MET A 51 -0.30 -14.00 16.09
CA MET A 51 -1.00 -13.29 17.17
C MET A 51 -2.37 -12.81 16.67
N PRO A 52 -3.36 -12.60 17.56
CA PRO A 52 -4.58 -11.92 17.23
C PRO A 52 -4.30 -10.50 16.70
N SER A 53 -5.13 -10.04 15.77
CA SER A 53 -5.07 -8.67 15.25
C SER A 53 -5.11 -7.63 16.40
N GLN A 54 -4.33 -6.57 16.27
CA GLN A 54 -4.24 -5.46 17.24
C GLN A 54 -4.54 -4.11 16.55
N ILE A 55 -5.36 -4.13 15.52
CA ILE A 55 -5.76 -2.94 14.77
C ILE A 55 -6.63 -2.04 15.65
N LYS A 56 -6.39 -0.73 15.55
CA LYS A 56 -7.10 0.30 16.28
C LYS A 56 -7.97 1.12 15.33
N ASP A 57 -9.28 1.11 15.52
CA ASP A 57 -10.24 1.79 14.62
C ASP A 57 -10.26 3.31 14.72
N SER A 58 -9.72 3.89 15.80
CA SER A 58 -9.91 5.31 16.12
C SER A 58 -8.70 6.19 15.88
N ILE A 59 -7.67 5.68 15.19
CA ILE A 59 -6.46 6.44 14.86
C ILE A 59 -6.17 6.39 13.36
N ALA A 60 -5.34 7.31 12.87
CA ALA A 60 -4.88 7.30 11.48
C ALA A 60 -4.08 6.01 11.20
N SER A 61 -4.07 5.55 9.94
CA SER A 61 -3.37 4.33 9.55
C SER A 61 -2.52 4.55 8.31
N PHE A 62 -1.21 4.39 8.43
CA PHE A 62 -0.35 4.22 7.26
C PHE A 62 -0.43 2.76 6.82
N VAL A 63 -0.93 2.55 5.62
CA VAL A 63 -1.18 1.22 5.05
C VAL A 63 -0.22 0.96 3.90
N VAL A 64 0.38 -0.23 3.91
CA VAL A 64 1.08 -0.84 2.79
C VAL A 64 0.34 -2.12 2.45
N TYR A 65 -0.35 -2.12 1.33
CA TYR A 65 -1.14 -3.24 0.87
C TYR A 65 -0.37 -4.03 -0.20
N VAL A 66 -0.39 -5.33 -0.11
CA VAL A 66 0.19 -6.25 -1.09
C VAL A 66 -0.94 -7.12 -1.62
N SER A 67 -1.36 -6.84 -2.84
CA SER A 67 -2.47 -7.55 -3.49
C SER A 67 -2.08 -8.97 -3.93
N PRO A 68 -3.06 -9.85 -4.22
CA PRO A 68 -2.77 -11.21 -4.69
C PRO A 68 -1.93 -11.27 -5.97
N GLU A 69 -2.02 -10.24 -6.82
CA GLU A 69 -1.30 -10.17 -8.10
C GLU A 69 0.14 -9.66 -7.95
N GLU A 70 0.52 -9.16 -6.77
CA GLU A 70 1.87 -8.69 -6.52
C GLU A 70 2.80 -9.85 -6.12
N CYS A 71 4.09 -9.69 -6.41
CA CYS A 71 5.12 -10.62 -5.95
C CYS A 71 5.31 -10.48 -4.43
N SER A 72 4.68 -11.35 -3.63
CA SER A 72 4.78 -11.34 -2.17
C SER A 72 6.22 -11.45 -1.69
N ASP A 73 7.03 -12.35 -2.25
CA ASP A 73 8.46 -12.52 -1.88
C ASP A 73 9.26 -11.24 -2.12
N CYS A 74 8.99 -10.54 -3.25
CA CYS A 74 9.64 -9.28 -3.56
C CYS A 74 9.29 -8.19 -2.51
N ARG A 75 8.04 -8.17 -2.05
CA ARG A 75 7.58 -7.20 -1.04
C ARG A 75 8.14 -7.55 0.34
N ILE A 76 8.18 -8.83 0.70
CA ILE A 76 8.75 -9.31 1.97
C ILE A 76 10.24 -8.95 2.07
N ALA A 77 11.01 -9.06 0.99
CA ALA A 77 12.43 -8.68 0.96
C ALA A 77 12.67 -7.19 1.26
N HIS A 78 11.64 -6.34 1.10
CA HIS A 78 11.69 -4.89 1.32
C HIS A 78 10.93 -4.41 2.56
N LEU A 79 10.49 -5.30 3.45
CA LEU A 79 9.78 -4.92 4.68
C LEU A 79 10.58 -3.95 5.56
N GLY A 80 11.90 -4.09 5.58
CA GLY A 80 12.81 -3.22 6.32
C GLY A 80 12.71 -1.74 5.96
N ASP A 81 12.32 -1.42 4.73
CA ASP A 81 12.18 -0.03 4.24
C ASP A 81 11.08 0.73 5.01
N TYR A 82 10.13 0.01 5.63
CA TYR A 82 9.01 0.58 6.39
C TYR A 82 9.25 0.64 7.90
N SER A 83 10.38 0.16 8.41
CA SER A 83 10.69 0.11 9.87
C SER A 83 10.56 1.48 10.55
N MET A 84 10.96 2.55 9.86
CA MET A 84 10.87 3.92 10.38
C MET A 84 9.43 4.35 10.72
N PHE A 85 8.43 3.86 9.98
CA PHE A 85 7.01 4.20 10.23
C PHE A 85 6.49 3.52 11.49
N PHE A 86 6.94 2.32 11.80
CA PHE A 86 6.66 1.66 13.08
C PHE A 86 7.31 2.41 14.25
N GLU A 87 8.56 2.86 14.10
CA GLU A 87 9.24 3.67 15.12
C GLU A 87 8.51 4.99 15.36
N TRP A 88 8.04 5.66 14.29
CA TRP A 88 7.27 6.88 14.40
C TRP A 88 5.92 6.62 15.08
N SER A 89 5.21 5.56 14.71
CA SER A 89 3.92 5.23 15.32
C SER A 89 4.06 4.89 16.81
N ASN A 90 5.09 4.13 17.18
CA ASN A 90 5.38 3.80 18.57
C ASN A 90 5.74 5.04 19.42
N ARG A 91 6.40 6.02 18.82
CA ARG A 91 6.79 7.26 19.49
C ARG A 91 5.64 8.24 19.65
N SER A 92 4.85 8.43 18.60
CA SER A 92 3.76 9.41 18.60
C SER A 92 2.47 8.87 19.22
N GLY A 93 2.16 7.60 19.02
CA GLY A 93 0.87 6.99 19.40
C GLY A 93 -0.35 7.55 18.65
N SER A 94 -0.14 8.45 17.69
CA SER A 94 -1.21 9.15 16.96
C SER A 94 -1.72 8.42 15.73
N PHE A 95 -0.95 7.45 15.25
CA PHE A 95 -1.29 6.61 14.09
C PHE A 95 -0.76 5.19 14.30
N GLN A 96 -1.16 4.28 13.41
CA GLN A 96 -0.61 2.92 13.31
C GLN A 96 -0.05 2.66 11.93
N THR A 97 0.89 1.70 11.83
CA THR A 97 1.44 1.23 10.56
C THR A 97 0.92 -0.19 10.32
N LEU A 98 0.31 -0.41 9.16
CA LEU A 98 -0.27 -1.68 8.76
C LEU A 98 0.38 -2.13 7.46
N ILE A 99 1.08 -3.27 7.47
CA ILE A 99 1.53 -3.95 6.27
C ILE A 99 0.62 -5.16 6.11
N VAL A 100 -0.18 -5.17 5.03
CA VAL A 100 -1.22 -6.17 4.79
C VAL A 100 -0.89 -6.95 3.53
N PHE A 101 -0.77 -8.25 3.65
CA PHE A 101 -0.66 -9.21 2.54
C PHE A 101 -1.99 -9.92 2.36
N SER A 102 -2.53 -9.89 1.15
CA SER A 102 -3.74 -10.63 0.74
C SER A 102 -3.39 -11.65 -0.35
N PRO A 103 -2.68 -12.73 -0.03
CA PRO A 103 -2.27 -13.73 -1.03
C PRO A 103 -3.47 -14.54 -1.52
N TYR A 104 -3.35 -15.17 -2.69
CA TYR A 104 -4.28 -16.21 -3.10
C TYR A 104 -4.30 -17.37 -2.09
N PRO A 105 -5.44 -18.10 -1.96
CA PRO A 105 -5.57 -19.19 -0.98
C PRO A 105 -4.46 -20.25 -1.04
N GLU A 106 -3.97 -20.57 -2.24
CA GLU A 106 -2.89 -21.52 -2.48
C GLU A 106 -1.50 -21.01 -2.07
N GLU A 107 -1.33 -19.71 -1.86
CA GLU A 107 -0.06 -19.08 -1.52
C GLU A 107 0.05 -18.72 -0.03
N ILE A 108 -1.04 -18.84 0.75
CA ILE A 108 -1.10 -18.40 2.16
C ILE A 108 0.04 -19.00 2.98
N ASP A 109 0.24 -20.33 2.91
CA ASP A 109 1.26 -21.00 3.72
C ASP A 109 2.67 -20.56 3.32
N SER A 110 2.96 -20.44 2.02
CA SER A 110 4.29 -20.01 1.54
C SER A 110 4.58 -18.57 1.91
N VAL A 111 3.61 -17.68 1.81
CA VAL A 111 3.75 -16.27 2.21
C VAL A 111 3.97 -16.16 3.71
N LEU A 112 3.20 -16.91 4.52
CA LEU A 112 3.37 -16.97 5.96
C LEU A 112 4.79 -17.44 6.35
N GLU A 113 5.26 -18.54 5.78
CA GLU A 113 6.60 -19.07 6.02
C GLU A 113 7.69 -18.06 5.62
N THR A 114 7.54 -17.38 4.49
CA THR A 114 8.50 -16.38 4.02
C THR A 114 8.53 -15.16 4.95
N ILE A 115 7.37 -14.68 5.42
CA ILE A 115 7.31 -13.58 6.40
C ILE A 115 8.03 -13.98 7.69
N ILE A 116 7.78 -15.17 8.22
CA ILE A 116 8.45 -15.68 9.43
C ILE A 116 9.96 -15.79 9.21
N ALA A 117 10.38 -16.35 8.09
CA ALA A 117 11.79 -16.53 7.74
C ALA A 117 12.54 -15.21 7.50
N SER A 118 11.83 -14.14 7.13
CA SER A 118 12.44 -12.81 6.91
C SER A 118 13.04 -12.20 8.16
N GLY A 119 12.62 -12.64 9.34
CA GLY A 119 13.05 -12.10 10.63
C GLY A 119 12.57 -10.67 10.90
N PHE A 120 11.58 -10.18 10.12
CA PHE A 120 11.00 -8.87 10.35
C PHE A 120 10.25 -8.84 11.69
N SER A 121 10.61 -7.92 12.57
CA SER A 121 10.15 -7.90 13.96
C SER A 121 8.91 -7.07 14.22
N TYR A 122 8.47 -6.24 13.25
CA TYR A 122 7.24 -5.45 13.37
C TYR A 122 6.02 -6.22 12.85
N PRO A 123 4.80 -5.80 13.24
CA PRO A 123 3.56 -6.45 12.80
C PRO A 123 3.37 -6.47 11.29
N VAL A 124 3.05 -7.64 10.74
CA VAL A 124 2.58 -7.87 9.38
C VAL A 124 1.23 -8.57 9.47
N TYR A 125 0.26 -8.15 8.69
CA TYR A 125 -1.08 -8.70 8.68
C TYR A 125 -1.31 -9.58 7.45
N LEU A 126 -1.91 -10.74 7.66
CA LEU A 126 -2.26 -11.68 6.60
C LEU A 126 -3.80 -11.72 6.48
N ASP A 127 -4.30 -11.22 5.39
CA ASP A 127 -5.72 -11.21 5.01
C ASP A 127 -6.02 -12.45 4.17
N THR A 128 -6.35 -13.55 4.84
CA THR A 128 -6.62 -14.85 4.19
C THR A 128 -7.98 -14.92 3.52
N ASN A 129 -8.88 -13.99 3.83
CA ASN A 129 -10.23 -13.94 3.29
C ASN A 129 -10.37 -12.96 2.11
N LEU A 130 -9.30 -12.28 1.72
CA LEU A 130 -9.29 -11.20 0.71
C LEU A 130 -10.24 -10.04 1.04
N SER A 131 -10.62 -9.91 2.32
CA SER A 131 -11.58 -8.90 2.81
C SER A 131 -11.08 -7.47 2.59
N PHE A 132 -9.75 -7.27 2.62
CA PHE A 132 -9.15 -5.97 2.38
C PHE A 132 -9.20 -5.59 0.90
N SER A 133 -9.06 -6.54 -0.01
CA SER A 133 -9.12 -6.32 -1.47
C SER A 133 -10.51 -5.92 -1.96
N GLU A 134 -11.57 -6.29 -1.23
CA GLU A 134 -12.96 -5.91 -1.54
C GLU A 134 -13.26 -4.44 -1.23
N ASN A 135 -12.35 -3.74 -0.54
CA ASN A 135 -12.51 -2.35 -0.07
C ASN A 135 -12.15 -1.30 -1.11
N SER A 136 -12.60 -1.37 -2.34
CA SER A 136 -12.44 -0.29 -3.34
C SER A 136 -11.00 0.22 -3.51
N ILE A 137 -9.98 -0.60 -3.19
CA ILE A 137 -8.58 -0.28 -3.43
C ILE A 137 -8.31 -0.47 -4.92
N PRO A 138 -7.86 0.57 -5.63
CA PRO A 138 -7.59 0.43 -7.05
C PRO A 138 -6.51 -0.61 -7.33
N TYR A 139 -6.64 -1.31 -8.44
CA TYR A 139 -5.70 -2.33 -8.89
C TYR A 139 -4.30 -1.79 -9.24
N ASP A 140 -4.13 -0.48 -9.35
CA ASP A 140 -2.85 0.14 -9.68
C ASP A 140 -1.93 0.13 -8.44
N ILE A 141 -0.76 -0.48 -8.56
CA ILE A 141 0.27 -0.57 -7.51
C ILE A 141 0.65 0.80 -6.90
N LEU A 142 0.46 1.90 -7.64
CA LEU A 142 0.73 3.24 -7.12
C LEU A 142 -0.19 3.63 -5.94
N THR A 143 -1.35 2.96 -5.82
CA THR A 143 -2.34 3.21 -4.77
C THR A 143 -2.22 2.25 -3.59
N HIS A 144 -1.27 1.32 -3.60
CA HIS A 144 -1.13 0.29 -2.57
C HIS A 144 -0.34 0.74 -1.33
N SER A 145 0.18 1.97 -1.31
CA SER A 145 0.70 2.60 -0.10
C SER A 145 -0.03 3.91 0.11
N PHE A 146 -0.69 4.07 1.25
CA PHE A 146 -1.52 5.24 1.52
C PHE A 146 -1.69 5.52 3.01
N LEU A 147 -2.04 6.76 3.34
CA LEU A 147 -2.38 7.18 4.68
C LEU A 147 -3.88 7.40 4.79
N LEU A 148 -4.53 6.69 5.69
CA LEU A 148 -5.92 6.89 6.07
C LEU A 148 -6.02 7.82 7.27
N ASN A 149 -6.99 8.73 7.25
CA ASN A 149 -7.37 9.44 8.45
C ASN A 149 -8.20 8.53 9.39
N LYS A 150 -8.58 9.06 10.56
CA LYS A 150 -9.37 8.32 11.58
C LYS A 150 -10.74 7.81 11.10
N SER A 151 -11.26 8.35 10.00
CA SER A 151 -12.52 7.90 9.41
C SER A 151 -12.34 6.93 8.24
N GLY A 152 -11.11 6.46 7.96
CA GLY A 152 -10.83 5.53 6.86
C GLY A 152 -10.74 6.20 5.48
N LYS A 153 -10.64 7.53 5.41
CA LYS A 153 -10.51 8.25 4.14
C LYS A 153 -9.02 8.41 3.78
N PRO A 154 -8.60 8.05 2.54
CA PRO A 154 -7.25 8.32 2.07
C PRO A 154 -6.93 9.82 2.05
N ILE A 155 -5.78 10.22 2.59
CA ILE A 155 -5.30 11.62 2.64
C ILE A 155 -3.92 11.80 2.01
N LEU A 156 -3.14 10.74 1.89
CA LEU A 156 -1.92 10.67 1.09
C LEU A 156 -1.88 9.32 0.38
N ILE A 157 -1.45 9.31 -0.87
CA ILE A 157 -1.37 8.11 -1.71
C ILE A 157 0.01 8.03 -2.35
N GLY A 158 0.59 6.84 -2.34
CA GLY A 158 1.89 6.52 -2.92
C GLY A 158 2.92 6.08 -1.88
N ASP A 159 3.94 5.36 -2.35
CA ASP A 159 4.98 4.78 -1.50
C ASP A 159 6.02 5.85 -1.09
N PRO A 160 6.06 6.22 0.21
CA PRO A 160 7.00 7.23 0.70
C PRO A 160 8.46 6.72 0.72
N THR A 161 8.71 5.42 0.69
CA THR A 161 10.09 4.87 0.71
C THR A 161 10.82 5.09 -0.61
N ARG A 162 10.10 5.41 -1.67
CA ARG A 162 10.64 5.61 -3.03
C ARG A 162 10.69 7.08 -3.47
N ASN A 163 10.25 8.02 -2.63
CA ASN A 163 10.15 9.42 -3.00
C ASN A 163 10.33 10.34 -1.79
N ASP A 164 11.46 11.03 -1.72
CA ASP A 164 11.81 11.92 -0.60
C ASP A 164 10.81 13.06 -0.37
N ARG A 165 10.16 13.57 -1.43
CA ARG A 165 9.13 14.61 -1.28
C ARG A 165 7.87 14.06 -0.64
N LEU A 166 7.50 12.86 -1.05
CA LEU A 166 6.35 12.16 -0.48
C LEU A 166 6.64 11.76 0.97
N LEU A 167 7.85 11.27 1.27
CA LEU A 167 8.27 10.97 2.64
C LEU A 167 8.13 12.18 3.57
N LYS A 168 8.55 13.36 3.14
CA LYS A 168 8.39 14.61 3.92
C LYS A 168 6.92 14.97 4.15
N LEU A 169 6.03 14.69 3.20
CA LEU A 169 4.59 14.89 3.38
C LEU A 169 4.03 13.94 4.44
N TYR A 170 4.39 12.65 4.37
CA TYR A 170 4.01 11.68 5.40
C TYR A 170 4.52 12.07 6.78
N GLU A 171 5.80 12.42 6.89
CA GLU A 171 6.40 12.89 8.14
C GLU A 171 5.63 14.08 8.73
N SER A 172 5.29 15.07 7.90
CA SER A 172 4.56 16.26 8.34
C SER A 172 3.12 15.94 8.79
N GLN A 173 2.49 14.91 8.25
CA GLN A 173 1.12 14.52 8.61
C GLN A 173 1.07 13.58 9.82
N LEU A 174 2.11 12.78 10.03
CA LEU A 174 2.14 11.75 11.07
C LEU A 174 2.75 12.25 12.39
N LEU A 175 3.64 13.25 12.34
CA LEU A 175 4.40 13.71 13.50
C LEU A 175 4.04 15.11 14.00
N ASN A 176 3.11 15.82 13.34
CA ASN A 176 2.54 17.08 13.78
C ASN A 176 1.11 16.88 14.27
#